data_bb0b1cce61c5371d42a4325358a3e022
#
_entry.id   bb0b1cce61c5371d42a4325358a3e022
#
_cell.length_a   1.000
_cell.length_b   1.000
_cell.length_c   1.000
_cell.angle_alpha   90.00
_cell.angle_beta   90.00
_cell.angle_gamma   90.00
#
_symmetry.space_group_name_H-M   'P 1'
#
loop_
_entity.id
_entity.type
_entity.pdbx_description
1 polymer ?
#
loop_
_entity_poly.entity_id
_entity_poly.type
_entity_poly.pdbx_seq_one_letter_code
_entity_poly.pdbx_strand_id
1 'polypeptide(L)'
;MSSTYLYRLPVEQTQWKVDGQTTTAFTWEYEDGSADLLRLYSKGKKQQWDAAERIDWSQELDPDNPMGLPDRTIAIYGTDLWNRLDDRERANIRRSLQAHTLSQFMHGEQGALIATAKIVQTVPSYESKFYAATQVMDEARHVEAYSRLLHEKFKMAYPITVTLAKLLEATITDRRWDMTYLGMQILIEGLALAAFQRIRDTSSNTLCAAVNAYVMQDEARHVAFGRLALRQVYPQLTDAERDEREEFVVEACYHMRDRFNQKEVWESLGLPVAECVAAVEQSDMMVQFRRRLFTRIVPTVKDIGLWGPRVRRAYEDMGVLEYADVDSASILENDNRVAEEFDAKQFVQRQLGQG
;
A
#
# COMPACT_ATOMS: atom_id res chain seq x y z
N MET A 1 20.81 -17.73 9.89
CA MET A 1 20.56 -17.02 11.14
C MET A 1 19.09 -16.66 11.21
N SER A 2 18.45 -16.88 12.33
CA SER A 2 17.00 -16.74 12.51
C SER A 2 16.56 -15.29 12.30
N SER A 3 15.46 -15.07 11.57
CA SER A 3 14.80 -13.77 11.38
C SER A 3 14.36 -13.09 12.69
N THR A 4 14.38 -13.82 13.81
CA THR A 4 14.15 -13.32 15.16
C THR A 4 15.04 -12.16 15.57
N TYR A 5 16.21 -12.05 14.97
CA TYR A 5 17.16 -11.01 15.29
C TYR A 5 16.61 -9.59 15.07
N LEU A 6 15.95 -9.37 13.94
CA LEU A 6 15.46 -8.04 13.55
C LEU A 6 14.19 -7.64 14.32
N TYR A 7 13.26 -8.57 14.48
CA TYR A 7 11.97 -8.33 15.16
C TYR A 7 12.05 -8.50 16.69
N ARG A 8 13.15 -9.06 17.21
CA ARG A 8 13.29 -9.43 18.65
C ARG A 8 12.18 -10.34 19.15
N LEU A 9 11.64 -11.18 18.27
CA LEU A 9 10.60 -12.16 18.54
C LEU A 9 11.05 -13.56 18.16
N PRO A 10 10.56 -14.62 18.81
CA PRO A 10 10.71 -16.00 18.34
C PRO A 10 10.19 -16.17 16.90
N VAL A 11 10.81 -17.04 16.10
CA VAL A 11 10.42 -17.27 14.68
C VAL A 11 8.95 -17.65 14.58
N GLU A 12 8.45 -18.44 15.50
CA GLU A 12 7.07 -18.91 15.56
C GLU A 12 6.06 -17.74 15.72
N GLN A 13 6.49 -16.65 16.36
CA GLN A 13 5.67 -15.44 16.53
C GLN A 13 5.72 -14.50 15.32
N THR A 14 6.65 -14.75 14.38
CA THR A 14 6.70 -14.02 13.10
C THR A 14 5.89 -14.71 12.00
N GLN A 15 5.26 -15.84 12.29
CA GLN A 15 4.44 -16.61 11.36
C GLN A 15 2.95 -16.43 11.69
N TRP A 16 2.18 -16.24 10.66
CA TRP A 16 0.73 -16.11 10.75
C TRP A 16 0.08 -16.99 9.68
N LYS A 17 -0.94 -17.74 10.07
CA LYS A 17 -1.69 -18.63 9.17
C LYS A 17 -3.12 -18.13 9.05
N VAL A 18 -3.62 -18.08 7.83
CA VAL A 18 -5.00 -17.77 7.50
C VAL A 18 -5.61 -18.97 6.78
N ASP A 19 -6.62 -19.57 7.39
CA ASP A 19 -7.36 -20.67 6.78
C ASP A 19 -8.39 -20.14 5.78
N GLY A 20 -8.30 -20.56 4.52
CA GLY A 20 -9.19 -20.16 3.44
C GLY A 20 -9.79 -21.38 2.73
N GLN A 21 -11.11 -21.36 2.48
CA GLN A 21 -11.76 -22.32 1.59
C GLN A 21 -11.97 -21.66 0.23
N THR A 22 -11.26 -22.12 -0.80
CA THR A 22 -11.24 -21.51 -2.12
C THR A 22 -11.73 -22.48 -3.18
N THR A 23 -12.72 -22.05 -3.99
CA THR A 23 -13.13 -22.79 -5.18
C THR A 23 -12.26 -22.41 -6.35
N THR A 24 -11.60 -23.38 -6.97
CA THR A 24 -10.81 -23.15 -8.19
C THR A 24 -11.75 -23.03 -9.38
N ALA A 25 -11.64 -21.93 -10.14
CA ALA A 25 -12.33 -21.75 -11.40
C ALA A 25 -11.38 -22.05 -12.57
N PHE A 26 -11.83 -22.91 -13.46
CA PHE A 26 -11.14 -23.24 -14.70
C PHE A 26 -12.05 -22.93 -15.88
N THR A 27 -11.53 -22.35 -16.96
CA THR A 27 -12.23 -22.15 -18.22
C THR A 27 -11.37 -22.58 -19.39
N TRP A 28 -11.98 -23.13 -20.44
CA TRP A 28 -11.35 -23.38 -21.74
C TRP A 28 -11.94 -22.53 -22.86
N GLU A 29 -12.70 -21.48 -22.48
CA GLU A 29 -13.13 -20.44 -23.39
C GLU A 29 -12.01 -19.39 -23.49
N TYR A 30 -11.37 -19.30 -24.64
CA TYR A 30 -10.20 -18.43 -24.88
C TYR A 30 -10.47 -17.38 -25.94
N GLU A 31 -11.67 -17.36 -26.49
CA GLU A 31 -12.07 -16.38 -27.49
C GLU A 31 -12.69 -15.14 -26.84
N ASP A 32 -13.43 -14.38 -27.21
CA ASP A 32 -14.24 -13.26 -26.68
C ASP A 32 -13.78 -12.61 -25.35
N GLY A 33 -12.48 -12.55 -25.09
CA GLY A 33 -11.92 -11.98 -23.88
C GLY A 33 -11.99 -10.45 -23.81
N SER A 34 -11.86 -9.90 -22.61
CA SER A 34 -11.81 -8.45 -22.38
C SER A 34 -10.55 -7.83 -22.98
N ALA A 35 -10.70 -7.04 -24.06
CA ALA A 35 -9.61 -6.36 -24.74
C ALA A 35 -8.86 -5.41 -23.80
N ASP A 36 -9.55 -4.81 -22.82
CA ASP A 36 -8.94 -3.89 -21.84
C ASP A 36 -8.02 -4.64 -20.88
N LEU A 37 -8.47 -5.78 -20.37
CA LEU A 37 -7.65 -6.62 -19.49
C LEU A 37 -6.44 -7.22 -20.24
N LEU A 38 -6.60 -7.64 -21.48
CA LEU A 38 -5.49 -8.11 -22.32
C LEU A 38 -4.47 -7.00 -22.64
N ARG A 39 -4.93 -5.77 -22.87
CA ARG A 39 -4.04 -4.61 -23.03
C ARG A 39 -3.26 -4.34 -21.73
N LEU A 40 -3.95 -4.39 -20.59
CA LEU A 40 -3.32 -4.18 -19.29
C LEU A 40 -2.27 -5.28 -19.00
N TYR A 41 -2.60 -6.55 -19.29
CA TYR A 41 -1.65 -7.67 -19.21
C TYR A 41 -0.42 -7.46 -20.11
N SER A 42 -0.63 -7.02 -21.35
CA SER A 42 0.48 -6.73 -22.26
C SER A 42 1.36 -5.59 -21.77
N LYS A 43 0.77 -4.57 -21.14
CA LYS A 43 1.49 -3.48 -20.48
C LYS A 43 2.28 -3.99 -19.27
N GLY A 44 1.65 -4.79 -18.40
CA GLY A 44 2.30 -5.38 -17.22
C GLY A 44 3.54 -6.22 -17.59
N LYS A 45 3.45 -7.07 -18.62
CA LYS A 45 4.62 -7.82 -19.13
C LYS A 45 5.77 -6.94 -19.59
N LYS A 46 5.48 -5.85 -20.28
CA LYS A 46 6.49 -4.94 -20.85
C LYS A 46 7.16 -4.07 -19.78
N GLN A 47 6.48 -3.83 -18.69
CA GLN A 47 6.93 -2.96 -17.59
C GLN A 47 7.49 -3.73 -16.40
N GLN A 48 7.79 -5.03 -16.57
CA GLN A 48 8.54 -5.79 -15.56
C GLN A 48 9.93 -5.21 -15.38
N TRP A 49 10.43 -5.20 -14.18
CA TRP A 49 11.75 -4.71 -13.82
C TRP A 49 12.41 -5.57 -12.76
N ASP A 50 13.71 -5.49 -12.64
CA ASP A 50 14.50 -6.18 -11.63
C ASP A 50 14.89 -5.22 -10.52
N ALA A 51 14.60 -5.57 -9.27
CA ALA A 51 14.89 -4.74 -8.12
C ALA A 51 16.39 -4.53 -7.89
N ALA A 52 17.23 -5.52 -8.27
CA ALA A 52 18.67 -5.41 -8.14
C ALA A 52 19.29 -4.48 -9.20
N GLU A 53 18.65 -4.36 -10.37
CA GLU A 53 19.17 -3.55 -11.48
C GLU A 53 18.60 -2.13 -11.50
N ARG A 54 17.29 -1.98 -11.26
CA ARG A 54 16.61 -0.68 -11.38
C ARG A 54 16.86 0.24 -10.18
N ILE A 55 17.04 -0.32 -8.99
CA ILE A 55 17.26 0.43 -7.76
C ILE A 55 18.75 0.58 -7.49
N ASP A 56 19.20 1.79 -7.20
CA ASP A 56 20.60 2.04 -6.81
C ASP A 56 20.82 1.75 -5.32
N TRP A 57 21.13 0.51 -5.03
CA TRP A 57 21.40 0.04 -3.66
C TRP A 57 22.74 0.49 -3.09
N SER A 58 23.62 1.15 -3.86
CA SER A 58 24.89 1.67 -3.37
C SER A 58 24.71 2.89 -2.46
N GLN A 59 23.56 3.56 -2.55
CA GLN A 59 23.26 4.74 -1.74
C GLN A 59 23.16 4.39 -0.25
N GLU A 60 23.81 5.20 0.58
CA GLU A 60 23.73 5.09 2.03
C GLU A 60 22.59 5.94 2.59
N LEU A 61 22.03 5.52 3.71
CA LEU A 61 21.02 6.27 4.45
C LEU A 61 21.65 7.03 5.61
N ASP A 62 21.13 8.22 5.90
CA ASP A 62 21.42 8.91 7.14
C ASP A 62 20.94 8.05 8.33
N PRO A 63 21.83 7.61 9.24
CA PRO A 63 21.45 6.76 10.36
C PRO A 63 20.45 7.43 11.32
N ASP A 64 20.38 8.76 11.37
CA ASP A 64 19.50 9.50 12.27
C ASP A 64 18.17 9.89 11.61
N ASN A 65 18.10 9.88 10.26
CA ASN A 65 16.90 10.18 9.50
C ASN A 65 16.92 9.47 8.13
N PRO A 66 16.77 8.14 8.08
CA PRO A 66 17.02 7.35 6.87
C PRO A 66 16.26 7.80 5.61
N MET A 67 15.01 8.21 5.74
CA MET A 67 14.25 8.76 4.61
C MET A 67 14.48 10.26 4.38
N GLY A 68 15.17 10.95 5.29
CA GLY A 68 15.32 12.40 5.22
C GLY A 68 13.98 13.16 5.32
N LEU A 69 13.02 12.63 6.09
CA LEU A 69 11.71 13.27 6.29
C LEU A 69 11.83 14.44 7.28
N PRO A 70 11.18 15.58 7.03
CA PRO A 70 11.16 16.69 7.97
C PRO A 70 10.46 16.33 9.29
N ASP A 71 10.98 16.79 10.42
CA ASP A 71 10.42 16.51 11.76
C ASP A 71 8.95 16.93 11.91
N ARG A 72 8.51 17.98 11.19
CA ARG A 72 7.11 18.41 11.15
C ARG A 72 6.13 17.33 10.64
N THR A 73 6.66 16.23 10.07
CA THR A 73 5.86 15.07 9.66
C THR A 73 5.61 14.06 10.79
N ILE A 74 6.20 14.30 11.96
CA ILE A 74 6.04 13.50 13.18
C ILE A 74 4.95 14.14 14.04
N ALA A 75 3.94 13.40 14.41
CA ALA A 75 2.74 13.94 15.05
C ALA A 75 3.00 14.63 16.41
N ILE A 76 4.04 14.18 17.15
CA ILE A 76 4.43 14.79 18.43
C ILE A 76 5.39 15.98 18.25
N TYR A 77 5.79 16.34 17.03
CA TYR A 77 6.68 17.46 16.77
C TYR A 77 6.09 18.77 17.31
N GLY A 78 6.91 19.54 18.04
CA GLY A 78 6.51 20.80 18.64
C GLY A 78 5.69 20.69 19.94
N THR A 79 5.35 19.49 20.40
CA THR A 79 4.73 19.29 21.73
C THR A 79 5.77 19.43 22.86
N ASP A 80 5.31 19.59 24.09
CA ASP A 80 6.18 19.61 25.26
C ASP A 80 6.98 18.30 25.41
N LEU A 81 6.39 17.18 25.03
CA LEU A 81 7.08 15.89 24.97
C LEU A 81 8.27 15.96 24.03
N TRP A 82 8.07 16.36 22.78
CA TRP A 82 9.14 16.49 21.77
C TRP A 82 10.24 17.44 22.20
N ASN A 83 9.87 18.57 22.80
CA ASN A 83 10.84 19.61 23.19
C ASN A 83 11.77 19.17 24.34
N ARG A 84 11.35 18.18 25.15
CA ARG A 84 12.17 17.62 26.24
C ARG A 84 13.13 16.52 25.77
N LEU A 85 12.93 15.97 24.57
CA LEU A 85 13.77 14.89 24.03
C LEU A 85 15.12 15.43 23.57
N ASP A 86 16.17 14.64 23.79
CA ASP A 86 17.48 14.91 23.21
C ASP A 86 17.57 14.51 21.73
N ASP A 87 18.67 14.82 21.07
CA ASP A 87 18.85 14.56 19.64
C ASP A 87 18.89 13.05 19.32
N ARG A 88 19.42 12.23 20.24
CA ARG A 88 19.47 10.78 20.09
C ARG A 88 18.06 10.16 20.19
N GLU A 89 17.27 10.64 21.12
CA GLU A 89 15.87 10.21 21.29
C GLU A 89 15.05 10.59 20.04
N ARG A 90 15.21 11.82 19.54
CA ARG A 90 14.57 12.28 18.30
C ARG A 90 14.99 11.44 17.08
N ALA A 91 16.30 11.11 16.96
CA ALA A 91 16.79 10.21 15.91
C ALA A 91 16.18 8.82 16.01
N ASN A 92 16.07 8.25 17.21
CA ASN A 92 15.39 6.97 17.43
C ASN A 92 13.93 7.00 17.01
N ILE A 93 13.21 8.09 17.31
CA ILE A 93 11.81 8.27 16.88
C ILE A 93 11.71 8.31 15.36
N ARG A 94 12.55 9.11 14.67
CA ARG A 94 12.56 9.17 13.19
C ARG A 94 12.76 7.79 12.58
N ARG A 95 13.80 7.08 13.00
CA ARG A 95 14.13 5.74 12.50
C ARG A 95 13.00 4.74 12.74
N SER A 96 12.45 4.73 13.95
CA SER A 96 11.42 3.80 14.36
C SER A 96 10.11 4.00 13.59
N LEU A 97 9.65 5.24 13.44
CA LEU A 97 8.45 5.58 12.67
C LEU A 97 8.60 5.24 11.19
N GLN A 98 9.76 5.53 10.62
CA GLN A 98 10.07 5.24 9.22
C GLN A 98 10.18 3.72 8.97
N ALA A 99 10.90 3.00 9.82
CA ALA A 99 11.01 1.54 9.74
C ALA A 99 9.65 0.85 9.95
N HIS A 100 8.84 1.32 10.90
CA HIS A 100 7.48 0.83 11.11
C HIS A 100 6.63 1.00 9.85
N THR A 101 6.65 2.18 9.23
CA THR A 101 5.88 2.46 8.00
C THR A 101 6.28 1.51 6.87
N LEU A 102 7.59 1.36 6.59
CA LEU A 102 8.09 0.45 5.56
C LEU A 102 7.78 -1.02 5.88
N SER A 103 7.80 -1.39 7.17
CA SER A 103 7.44 -2.75 7.57
C SER A 103 5.97 -3.05 7.28
N GLN A 104 5.06 -2.09 7.52
CA GLN A 104 3.66 -2.27 7.18
C GLN A 104 3.45 -2.33 5.65
N PHE A 105 4.25 -1.64 4.85
CA PHE A 105 4.24 -1.80 3.40
C PHE A 105 4.67 -3.22 3.03
N MET A 106 5.85 -3.67 3.46
CA MET A 106 6.34 -5.02 3.17
C MET A 106 5.34 -6.12 3.54
N HIS A 107 4.66 -6.00 4.69
CA HIS A 107 3.62 -6.95 5.09
C HIS A 107 2.36 -6.85 4.24
N GLY A 108 1.99 -5.63 3.82
CA GLY A 108 0.91 -5.39 2.87
C GLY A 108 1.17 -6.04 1.52
N GLU A 109 2.37 -5.85 0.96
CA GLU A 109 2.81 -6.45 -0.31
C GLU A 109 2.80 -7.99 -0.25
N GLN A 110 3.22 -8.59 0.87
CA GLN A 110 3.09 -10.04 1.03
C GLN A 110 1.61 -10.46 1.06
N GLY A 111 0.75 -9.68 1.70
CA GLY A 111 -0.70 -9.90 1.68
C GLY A 111 -1.27 -9.79 0.26
N ALA A 112 -0.83 -8.79 -0.51
CA ALA A 112 -1.20 -8.60 -1.90
C ALA A 112 -0.73 -9.75 -2.79
N LEU A 113 0.50 -10.24 -2.59
CA LEU A 113 1.03 -11.44 -3.26
C LEU A 113 0.09 -12.65 -3.07
N ILE A 114 -0.32 -12.91 -1.83
CA ILE A 114 -1.19 -14.04 -1.48
C ILE A 114 -2.61 -13.84 -2.04
N ALA A 115 -3.18 -12.66 -1.88
CA ALA A 115 -4.51 -12.33 -2.38
C ALA A 115 -4.58 -12.42 -3.91
N THR A 116 -3.57 -11.92 -4.61
CA THR A 116 -3.49 -11.96 -6.08
C THR A 116 -3.29 -13.39 -6.60
N ALA A 117 -2.50 -14.22 -5.90
CA ALA A 117 -2.40 -15.66 -6.21
C ALA A 117 -3.78 -16.37 -6.07
N LYS A 118 -4.57 -15.98 -5.06
CA LYS A 118 -5.95 -16.46 -4.92
C LYS A 118 -6.85 -16.01 -6.07
N ILE A 119 -6.68 -14.78 -6.57
CA ILE A 119 -7.40 -14.30 -7.77
C ILE A 119 -7.07 -15.17 -8.98
N VAL A 120 -5.81 -15.53 -9.22
CA VAL A 120 -5.43 -16.47 -10.29
C VAL A 120 -6.24 -17.78 -10.20
N GLN A 121 -6.46 -18.28 -9.00
CA GLN A 121 -7.19 -19.51 -8.76
C GLN A 121 -8.70 -19.35 -8.96
N THR A 122 -9.28 -18.25 -8.49
CA THR A 122 -10.74 -18.12 -8.26
C THR A 122 -11.50 -17.35 -9.33
N VAL A 123 -10.88 -16.40 -10.01
CA VAL A 123 -11.58 -15.57 -11.01
C VAL A 123 -11.99 -16.40 -12.22
N PRO A 124 -13.21 -16.21 -12.77
CA PRO A 124 -13.69 -17.03 -13.88
C PRO A 124 -13.02 -16.70 -15.22
N SER A 125 -12.67 -15.43 -15.52
CA SER A 125 -12.12 -15.06 -16.82
C SER A 125 -10.62 -15.34 -16.93
N TYR A 126 -10.18 -15.83 -18.09
CA TYR A 126 -8.77 -16.16 -18.31
C TYR A 126 -7.88 -14.91 -18.41
N GLU A 127 -8.38 -13.81 -18.95
CA GLU A 127 -7.63 -12.53 -19.04
C GLU A 127 -7.31 -11.98 -17.65
N SER A 128 -8.25 -12.10 -16.72
CA SER A 128 -8.01 -11.75 -15.32
C SER A 128 -6.96 -12.64 -14.68
N LYS A 129 -6.97 -13.97 -15.00
CA LYS A 129 -5.91 -14.87 -14.54
C LYS A 129 -4.53 -14.49 -15.09
N PHE A 130 -4.46 -14.10 -16.36
CA PHE A 130 -3.21 -13.69 -17.00
C PHE A 130 -2.65 -12.43 -16.36
N TYR A 131 -3.49 -11.41 -16.16
CA TYR A 131 -3.03 -10.18 -15.49
C TYR A 131 -2.65 -10.45 -14.04
N ALA A 132 -3.48 -11.16 -13.28
CA ALA A 132 -3.17 -11.51 -11.90
C ALA A 132 -1.84 -12.26 -11.77
N ALA A 133 -1.48 -13.12 -12.72
CA ALA A 133 -0.18 -13.80 -12.73
C ALA A 133 1.00 -12.82 -12.90
N THR A 134 0.85 -11.74 -13.68
CA THR A 134 1.87 -10.70 -13.77
C THR A 134 1.93 -9.87 -12.48
N GLN A 135 0.79 -9.59 -11.86
CA GLN A 135 0.72 -8.90 -10.57
C GLN A 135 1.39 -9.72 -9.45
N VAL A 136 1.18 -11.04 -9.40
CA VAL A 136 1.90 -11.91 -8.43
C VAL A 136 3.41 -11.70 -8.51
N MET A 137 3.96 -11.54 -9.71
CA MET A 137 5.39 -11.27 -9.90
C MET A 137 5.76 -9.85 -9.45
N ASP A 138 4.91 -8.86 -9.70
CA ASP A 138 5.11 -7.49 -9.23
C ASP A 138 5.16 -7.45 -7.69
N GLU A 139 4.20 -8.09 -7.01
CA GLU A 139 4.13 -8.15 -5.55
C GLU A 139 5.33 -8.85 -4.91
N ALA A 140 5.82 -9.94 -5.53
CA ALA A 140 7.04 -10.61 -5.07
C ALA A 140 8.24 -9.68 -5.10
N ARG A 141 8.38 -8.87 -6.15
CA ARG A 141 9.43 -7.86 -6.31
C ARG A 141 9.28 -6.71 -5.31
N HIS A 142 8.05 -6.29 -5.01
CA HIS A 142 7.79 -5.26 -3.99
C HIS A 142 8.23 -5.74 -2.61
N VAL A 143 7.87 -6.98 -2.23
CA VAL A 143 8.35 -7.60 -0.98
C VAL A 143 9.88 -7.65 -0.95
N GLU A 144 10.53 -8.06 -2.05
CA GLU A 144 12.00 -8.06 -2.18
C GLU A 144 12.58 -6.67 -1.93
N ALA A 145 12.06 -5.64 -2.61
CA ALA A 145 12.58 -4.27 -2.51
C ALA A 145 12.43 -3.70 -1.08
N TYR A 146 11.27 -3.83 -0.45
CA TYR A 146 11.08 -3.38 0.93
C TYR A 146 11.86 -4.22 1.94
N SER A 147 11.98 -5.53 1.72
CA SER A 147 12.79 -6.41 2.57
C SER A 147 14.26 -5.99 2.54
N ARG A 148 14.84 -5.75 1.36
CA ARG A 148 16.21 -5.25 1.24
C ARG A 148 16.39 -3.89 1.91
N LEU A 149 15.47 -2.96 1.70
CA LEU A 149 15.52 -1.64 2.32
C LEU A 149 15.53 -1.74 3.86
N LEU A 150 14.67 -2.57 4.43
CA LEU A 150 14.61 -2.77 5.89
C LEU A 150 15.82 -3.52 6.44
N HIS A 151 16.26 -4.62 5.80
CA HIS A 151 17.31 -5.48 6.33
C HIS A 151 18.71 -4.95 6.06
N GLU A 152 18.96 -4.45 4.83
CA GLU A 152 20.30 -4.02 4.43
C GLU A 152 20.57 -2.57 4.83
N LYS A 153 19.57 -1.67 4.76
CA LYS A 153 19.75 -0.23 4.96
C LYS A 153 19.28 0.25 6.33
N PHE A 154 18.02 0.02 6.69
CA PHE A 154 17.48 0.43 7.99
C PHE A 154 18.02 -0.40 9.15
N LYS A 155 18.26 -1.69 8.91
CA LYS A 155 18.61 -2.71 9.93
C LYS A 155 17.62 -2.71 11.10
N MET A 156 16.36 -2.48 10.78
CA MET A 156 15.24 -2.39 11.72
C MET A 156 13.96 -2.77 10.99
N ALA A 157 13.10 -3.57 11.63
CA ALA A 157 11.76 -3.89 11.15
C ALA A 157 10.78 -4.07 12.31
N TYR A 158 9.51 -3.91 12.01
CA TYR A 158 8.39 -4.06 12.95
C TYR A 158 7.46 -5.19 12.50
N PRO A 159 6.82 -5.89 13.45
CA PRO A 159 5.76 -6.84 13.15
C PRO A 159 4.60 -6.17 12.40
N ILE A 160 3.78 -6.99 11.75
CA ILE A 160 2.52 -6.53 11.19
C ILE A 160 1.59 -6.01 12.29
N THR A 161 0.93 -4.89 12.06
CA THR A 161 -0.09 -4.38 13.00
C THR A 161 -1.33 -5.26 12.99
N VAL A 162 -1.99 -5.37 14.16
CA VAL A 162 -3.23 -6.14 14.30
C VAL A 162 -4.30 -5.70 13.30
N THR A 163 -4.40 -4.40 13.05
CA THR A 163 -5.40 -3.84 12.12
C THR A 163 -5.10 -4.25 10.69
N LEU A 164 -3.83 -4.19 10.24
CA LEU A 164 -3.47 -4.63 8.90
C LEU A 164 -3.68 -6.13 8.74
N ALA A 165 -3.29 -6.95 9.74
CA ALA A 165 -3.49 -8.38 9.72
C ALA A 165 -4.97 -8.74 9.56
N LYS A 166 -5.87 -8.13 10.34
CA LYS A 166 -7.33 -8.34 10.22
C LYS A 166 -7.88 -7.96 8.85
N LEU A 167 -7.41 -6.85 8.28
CA LEU A 167 -7.86 -6.40 6.96
C LEU A 167 -7.44 -7.38 5.85
N LEU A 168 -6.19 -7.86 5.91
CA LEU A 168 -5.68 -8.89 5.00
C LEU A 168 -6.42 -10.21 5.17
N GLU A 169 -6.66 -10.63 6.43
CA GLU A 169 -7.41 -11.85 6.74
C GLU A 169 -8.82 -11.78 6.16
N ALA A 170 -9.57 -10.70 6.39
CA ALA A 170 -10.91 -10.52 5.83
C ALA A 170 -10.91 -10.61 4.29
N THR A 171 -9.90 -10.03 3.63
CA THR A 171 -9.75 -10.07 2.18
C THR A 171 -9.40 -11.46 1.65
N ILE A 172 -8.54 -12.21 2.37
CA ILE A 172 -8.05 -13.52 1.94
C ILE A 172 -9.07 -14.63 2.24
N THR A 173 -9.84 -14.54 3.33
CA THR A 173 -10.76 -15.60 3.74
C THR A 173 -12.10 -15.57 3.02
N ASP A 174 -12.53 -14.45 2.46
CA ASP A 174 -13.80 -14.38 1.71
C ASP A 174 -13.75 -15.32 0.50
N ARG A 175 -14.80 -16.11 0.31
CA ARG A 175 -14.88 -17.11 -0.77
C ARG A 175 -15.17 -16.51 -2.15
N ARG A 176 -15.68 -15.29 -2.17
CA ARG A 176 -16.09 -14.57 -3.38
C ARG A 176 -14.88 -13.87 -3.98
N TRP A 177 -14.58 -14.17 -5.22
CA TRP A 177 -13.42 -13.62 -5.89
C TRP A 177 -13.49 -12.08 -6.02
N ASP A 178 -14.70 -11.54 -6.24
CA ASP A 178 -14.90 -10.08 -6.34
C ASP A 178 -14.61 -9.34 -5.03
N MET A 179 -14.87 -9.96 -3.87
CA MET A 179 -14.52 -9.40 -2.57
C MET A 179 -13.00 -9.34 -2.36
N THR A 180 -12.25 -10.29 -2.93
CA THR A 180 -10.78 -10.22 -2.92
C THR A 180 -10.29 -9.04 -3.75
N TYR A 181 -10.86 -8.78 -4.93
CA TYR A 181 -10.57 -7.58 -5.73
C TYR A 181 -10.93 -6.29 -4.97
N LEU A 182 -12.13 -6.24 -4.40
CA LEU A 182 -12.61 -5.06 -3.68
C LEU A 182 -11.70 -4.74 -2.49
N GLY A 183 -11.36 -5.74 -1.68
CA GLY A 183 -10.52 -5.57 -0.51
C GLY A 183 -9.06 -5.24 -0.86
N MET A 184 -8.46 -5.96 -1.81
CA MET A 184 -7.04 -5.79 -2.14
C MET A 184 -6.85 -4.66 -3.15
N GLN A 185 -7.23 -4.83 -4.42
CA GLN A 185 -6.88 -3.88 -5.48
C GLN A 185 -7.56 -2.51 -5.33
N ILE A 186 -8.77 -2.45 -4.78
CA ILE A 186 -9.47 -1.15 -4.65
C ILE A 186 -9.14 -0.47 -3.33
N LEU A 187 -9.25 -1.16 -2.20
CA LEU A 187 -9.14 -0.53 -0.89
C LEU A 187 -7.70 -0.51 -0.38
N ILE A 188 -7.02 -1.64 -0.27
CA ILE A 188 -5.68 -1.72 0.34
C ILE A 188 -4.64 -1.06 -0.56
N GLU A 189 -4.56 -1.43 -1.84
CA GLU A 189 -3.61 -0.85 -2.80
C GLU A 189 -3.96 0.61 -3.13
N GLY A 190 -5.26 0.94 -3.22
CA GLY A 190 -5.70 2.33 -3.40
C GLY A 190 -5.24 3.24 -2.26
N LEU A 191 -5.25 2.74 -1.01
CA LEU A 191 -4.72 3.46 0.15
C LEU A 191 -3.18 3.50 0.12
N ALA A 192 -2.54 2.37 -0.22
CA ALA A 192 -1.09 2.25 -0.26
C ALA A 192 -0.47 3.26 -1.24
N LEU A 193 -1.06 3.45 -2.42
CA LEU A 193 -0.64 4.45 -3.41
C LEU A 193 -0.51 5.86 -2.82
N ALA A 194 -1.45 6.29 -1.98
CA ALA A 194 -1.38 7.62 -1.36
C ALA A 194 -0.28 7.70 -0.28
N ALA A 195 -0.03 6.60 0.42
CA ALA A 195 1.05 6.52 1.42
C ALA A 195 2.44 6.48 0.75
N PHE A 196 2.61 5.72 -0.32
CA PHE A 196 3.82 5.71 -1.15
C PHE A 196 4.10 7.07 -1.77
N GLN A 197 3.07 7.72 -2.32
CA GLN A 197 3.18 9.08 -2.87
C GLN A 197 3.73 10.06 -1.84
N ARG A 198 3.25 10.01 -0.59
CA ARG A 198 3.77 10.87 0.46
C ARG A 198 5.27 10.70 0.65
N ILE A 199 5.77 9.45 0.72
CA ILE A 199 7.20 9.19 0.90
C ILE A 199 7.98 9.63 -0.33
N ARG A 200 7.54 9.25 -1.53
CA ARG A 200 8.14 9.68 -2.80
C ARG A 200 8.34 11.18 -2.87
N ASP A 201 7.30 11.95 -2.52
CA ASP A 201 7.28 13.40 -2.70
C ASP A 201 7.96 14.17 -1.56
N THR A 202 8.13 13.56 -0.37
CA THR A 202 8.67 14.26 0.81
C THR A 202 10.04 13.74 1.28
N SER A 203 10.46 12.55 0.85
CA SER A 203 11.78 12.02 1.18
C SER A 203 12.87 12.79 0.44
N SER A 204 13.86 13.28 1.20
CA SER A 204 15.08 13.83 0.61
C SER A 204 16.11 12.75 0.26
N ASN A 205 15.93 11.52 0.75
CA ASN A 205 16.74 10.37 0.34
C ASN A 205 16.22 9.79 -0.97
N THR A 206 17.06 9.80 -2.00
CA THR A 206 16.68 9.40 -3.37
C THR A 206 16.42 7.89 -3.50
N LEU A 207 17.09 7.03 -2.71
CA LEU A 207 16.82 5.59 -2.70
C LEU A 207 15.39 5.32 -2.19
N CYS A 208 15.03 5.89 -1.03
CA CYS A 208 13.70 5.71 -0.46
C CYS A 208 12.60 6.28 -1.37
N ALA A 209 12.84 7.43 -1.99
CA ALA A 209 11.90 8.03 -2.93
C ALA A 209 11.72 7.17 -4.20
N ALA A 210 12.82 6.64 -4.77
CA ALA A 210 12.81 5.83 -5.97
C ALA A 210 12.09 4.49 -5.77
N VAL A 211 12.36 3.78 -4.67
CA VAL A 211 11.65 2.54 -4.34
C VAL A 211 10.13 2.76 -4.35
N ASN A 212 9.66 3.80 -3.65
CA ASN A 212 8.23 4.11 -3.61
C ASN A 212 7.68 4.56 -4.97
N ALA A 213 8.45 5.27 -5.80
CA ALA A 213 8.03 5.67 -7.15
C ALA A 213 7.83 4.46 -8.07
N TYR A 214 8.73 3.48 -8.02
CA TYR A 214 8.67 2.29 -8.87
C TYR A 214 7.55 1.34 -8.44
N VAL A 215 7.39 1.10 -7.15
CA VAL A 215 6.26 0.33 -6.61
C VAL A 215 4.94 1.00 -7.00
N MET A 216 4.79 2.32 -6.81
CA MET A 216 3.58 3.05 -7.22
C MET A 216 3.23 2.89 -8.71
N GLN A 217 4.23 2.79 -9.60
CA GLN A 217 4.00 2.59 -11.02
C GLN A 217 3.33 1.23 -11.31
N ASP A 218 3.68 0.20 -10.54
CA ASP A 218 3.05 -1.12 -10.61
C ASP A 218 1.66 -1.09 -9.95
N GLU A 219 1.54 -0.56 -8.73
CA GLU A 219 0.30 -0.46 -7.97
C GLU A 219 -0.82 0.26 -8.71
N ALA A 220 -0.47 1.31 -9.46
CA ALA A 220 -1.45 2.02 -10.29
C ALA A 220 -2.09 1.11 -11.36
N ARG A 221 -1.36 0.09 -11.86
CA ARG A 221 -1.90 -0.93 -12.76
C ARG A 221 -2.76 -1.94 -12.02
N HIS A 222 -2.40 -2.30 -10.79
CA HIS A 222 -3.15 -3.23 -9.95
C HIS A 222 -4.53 -2.65 -9.61
N VAL A 223 -4.60 -1.39 -9.18
CA VAL A 223 -5.88 -0.70 -8.96
C VAL A 223 -6.70 -0.60 -10.26
N ALA A 224 -6.06 -0.30 -11.40
CA ALA A 224 -6.74 -0.29 -12.69
C ALA A 224 -7.30 -1.68 -13.06
N PHE A 225 -6.58 -2.76 -12.74
CA PHE A 225 -7.04 -4.12 -12.96
C PHE A 225 -8.30 -4.43 -12.15
N GLY A 226 -8.28 -4.17 -10.84
CA GLY A 226 -9.45 -4.36 -9.99
C GLY A 226 -10.66 -3.56 -10.47
N ARG A 227 -10.43 -2.28 -10.82
CA ARG A 227 -11.48 -1.40 -11.35
C ARG A 227 -12.10 -1.93 -12.65
N LEU A 228 -11.29 -2.34 -13.62
CA LEU A 228 -11.78 -2.87 -14.90
C LEU A 228 -12.56 -4.16 -14.71
N ALA A 229 -12.09 -5.07 -13.85
CA ALA A 229 -12.77 -6.32 -13.57
C ALA A 229 -14.13 -6.09 -12.88
N LEU A 230 -14.17 -5.28 -11.83
CA LEU A 230 -15.38 -5.03 -11.06
C LEU A 230 -16.43 -4.22 -11.81
N ARG A 231 -16.04 -3.29 -12.68
CA ARG A 231 -16.97 -2.55 -13.56
C ARG A 231 -17.76 -3.45 -14.51
N GLN A 232 -17.22 -4.60 -14.88
CA GLN A 232 -17.92 -5.55 -15.75
C GLN A 232 -18.97 -6.38 -14.99
N VAL A 233 -18.78 -6.58 -13.71
CA VAL A 233 -19.57 -7.51 -12.89
C VAL A 233 -20.56 -6.78 -11.99
N TYR A 234 -20.18 -5.70 -11.36
CA TYR A 234 -21.00 -5.01 -10.36
C TYR A 234 -22.33 -4.42 -10.88
N PRO A 235 -22.48 -4.03 -12.16
CA PRO A 235 -23.80 -3.69 -12.71
C PRO A 235 -24.81 -4.83 -12.68
N GLN A 236 -24.36 -6.09 -12.57
CA GLN A 236 -25.18 -7.29 -12.56
C GLN A 236 -25.57 -7.75 -11.14
N LEU A 237 -25.01 -7.13 -10.10
CA LEU A 237 -25.35 -7.44 -8.70
C LEU A 237 -26.79 -7.07 -8.38
N THR A 238 -27.44 -7.92 -7.61
CA THR A 238 -28.70 -7.58 -6.94
C THR A 238 -28.51 -6.44 -5.94
N ASP A 239 -29.59 -5.79 -5.53
CA ASP A 239 -29.51 -4.71 -4.52
C ASP A 239 -28.93 -5.21 -3.18
N ALA A 240 -29.28 -6.45 -2.77
CA ALA A 240 -28.77 -7.06 -1.54
C ALA A 240 -27.24 -7.31 -1.63
N GLU A 241 -26.78 -7.87 -2.75
CA GLU A 241 -25.34 -8.08 -2.97
C GLU A 241 -24.57 -6.78 -3.03
N ARG A 242 -25.13 -5.75 -3.63
CA ARG A 242 -24.54 -4.40 -3.67
C ARG A 242 -24.44 -3.80 -2.27
N ASP A 243 -25.50 -3.91 -1.47
CA ASP A 243 -25.52 -3.39 -0.09
C ASP A 243 -24.46 -4.05 0.80
N GLU A 244 -24.23 -5.37 0.65
CA GLU A 244 -23.13 -6.06 1.33
C GLU A 244 -21.73 -5.52 0.94
N ARG A 245 -21.50 -5.23 -0.36
CA ARG A 245 -20.23 -4.67 -0.82
C ARG A 245 -20.04 -3.25 -0.32
N GLU A 246 -21.09 -2.45 -0.30
CA GLU A 246 -21.08 -1.10 0.26
C GLU A 246 -20.81 -1.11 1.77
N GLU A 247 -21.40 -2.06 2.51
CA GLU A 247 -21.10 -2.24 3.93
C GLU A 247 -19.64 -2.57 4.18
N PHE A 248 -19.10 -3.55 3.44
CA PHE A 248 -17.69 -3.92 3.50
C PHE A 248 -16.76 -2.73 3.19
N VAL A 249 -17.06 -1.93 2.15
CA VAL A 249 -16.29 -0.72 1.81
C VAL A 249 -16.29 0.26 2.98
N VAL A 250 -17.44 0.53 3.57
CA VAL A 250 -17.58 1.49 4.66
C VAL A 250 -16.80 1.03 5.90
N GLU A 251 -16.97 -0.23 6.30
CA GLU A 251 -16.25 -0.81 7.45
C GLU A 251 -14.74 -0.79 7.24
N ALA A 252 -14.27 -1.26 6.09
CA ALA A 252 -12.86 -1.24 5.75
C ALA A 252 -12.29 0.18 5.72
N CYS A 253 -13.00 1.17 5.19
CA CYS A 253 -12.57 2.56 5.14
C CYS A 253 -12.40 3.16 6.54
N TYR A 254 -13.31 2.90 7.48
CA TYR A 254 -13.13 3.34 8.88
C TYR A 254 -11.91 2.67 9.52
N HIS A 255 -11.73 1.36 9.37
CA HIS A 255 -10.56 0.66 9.88
C HIS A 255 -9.25 1.18 9.28
N MET A 256 -9.23 1.46 7.99
CA MET A 256 -8.06 2.04 7.32
C MET A 256 -7.73 3.45 7.80
N ARG A 257 -8.74 4.29 8.06
CA ARG A 257 -8.55 5.64 8.61
C ARG A 257 -7.93 5.61 10.01
N ASP A 258 -8.42 4.72 10.87
CA ASP A 258 -8.15 4.74 12.31
C ASP A 258 -6.85 4.01 12.71
N ARG A 259 -6.17 3.31 11.77
CA ARG A 259 -4.99 2.49 12.06
C ARG A 259 -3.67 3.24 12.25
N PHE A 260 -3.61 4.54 11.98
CA PHE A 260 -2.36 5.30 11.92
C PHE A 260 -1.99 5.98 13.24
N ASN A 261 -2.21 5.34 14.39
CA ASN A 261 -1.83 5.87 15.71
C ASN A 261 -0.42 5.47 16.16
N GLN A 262 0.22 4.51 15.45
CA GLN A 262 1.62 4.08 15.65
C GLN A 262 1.93 3.64 17.10
N LYS A 263 0.93 3.10 17.79
CA LYS A 263 1.01 2.73 19.20
C LYS A 263 2.21 1.82 19.50
N GLU A 264 2.47 0.84 18.64
CA GLU A 264 3.56 -0.12 18.75
C GLU A 264 4.94 0.55 18.76
N VAL A 265 5.09 1.67 18.05
CA VAL A 265 6.34 2.45 18.03
C VAL A 265 6.52 3.17 19.35
N TRP A 266 5.48 3.86 19.84
CA TRP A 266 5.54 4.59 21.10
C TRP A 266 5.84 3.66 22.28
N GLU A 267 5.22 2.48 22.31
CA GLU A 267 5.48 1.43 23.30
C GLU A 267 6.94 0.94 23.22
N SER A 268 7.46 0.66 22.04
CA SER A 268 8.83 0.15 21.84
C SER A 268 9.90 1.15 22.26
N LEU A 269 9.60 2.44 22.20
CA LEU A 269 10.50 3.54 22.58
C LEU A 269 10.34 3.93 24.06
N GLY A 270 9.41 3.33 24.80
CA GLY A 270 9.14 3.66 26.21
C GLY A 270 8.54 5.06 26.42
N LEU A 271 7.91 5.62 25.36
CA LEU A 271 7.25 6.93 25.43
C LEU A 271 5.85 6.82 26.03
N PRO A 272 5.29 7.92 26.56
CA PRO A 272 3.94 7.93 27.13
C PRO A 272 2.90 7.75 26.03
N VAL A 273 2.49 6.50 25.79
CA VAL A 273 1.65 6.07 24.66
C VAL A 273 0.37 6.89 24.53
N ALA A 274 -0.34 7.12 25.65
CA ALA A 274 -1.60 7.88 25.63
C ALA A 274 -1.39 9.34 25.14
N GLU A 275 -0.30 9.98 25.57
CA GLU A 275 0.05 11.34 25.13
C GLU A 275 0.41 11.37 23.64
N CYS A 276 1.23 10.40 23.18
CA CYS A 276 1.60 10.27 21.78
C CYS A 276 0.40 10.02 20.88
N VAL A 277 -0.49 9.11 21.26
CA VAL A 277 -1.72 8.79 20.51
C VAL A 277 -2.63 10.01 20.45
N ALA A 278 -2.82 10.72 21.57
CA ALA A 278 -3.61 11.94 21.58
C ALA A 278 -3.03 13.01 20.64
N ALA A 279 -1.70 13.15 20.59
CA ALA A 279 -1.03 14.06 19.64
C ALA A 279 -1.27 13.64 18.18
N VAL A 280 -1.25 12.32 17.87
CA VAL A 280 -1.57 11.80 16.53
C VAL A 280 -3.03 12.11 16.13
N GLU A 281 -3.96 11.97 17.06
CA GLU A 281 -5.38 12.22 16.81
C GLU A 281 -5.69 13.70 16.60
N GLN A 282 -5.01 14.57 17.33
CA GLN A 282 -5.22 16.04 17.31
C GLN A 282 -4.39 16.74 16.23
N SER A 283 -3.44 16.06 15.61
CA SER A 283 -2.55 16.64 14.61
C SER A 283 -3.29 16.96 13.30
N ASP A 284 -3.37 18.24 12.92
CA ASP A 284 -3.92 18.67 11.62
C ASP A 284 -3.22 17.96 10.45
N MET A 285 -1.90 17.78 10.54
CA MET A 285 -1.12 17.07 9.54
C MET A 285 -1.61 15.62 9.39
N MET A 286 -1.90 14.93 10.51
CA MET A 286 -2.41 13.56 10.48
C MET A 286 -3.86 13.48 10.00
N VAL A 287 -4.68 14.45 10.34
CA VAL A 287 -6.05 14.57 9.80
C VAL A 287 -5.99 14.72 8.27
N GLN A 288 -5.18 15.63 7.76
CA GLN A 288 -5.01 15.82 6.31
C GLN A 288 -4.39 14.58 5.63
N PHE A 289 -3.43 13.93 6.27
CA PHE A 289 -2.85 12.69 5.75
C PHE A 289 -3.93 11.60 5.62
N ARG A 290 -4.71 11.35 6.68
CA ARG A 290 -5.80 10.36 6.65
C ARG A 290 -6.82 10.65 5.54
N ARG A 291 -7.21 11.92 5.33
CA ARG A 291 -8.11 12.30 4.23
C ARG A 291 -7.49 11.97 2.86
N ARG A 292 -6.23 12.33 2.65
CA ARG A 292 -5.52 12.09 1.38
C ARG A 292 -5.40 10.61 1.00
N LEU A 293 -5.44 9.70 1.98
CA LEU A 293 -5.44 8.25 1.69
C LEU A 293 -6.62 7.83 0.82
N PHE A 294 -7.73 8.58 0.86
CA PHE A 294 -8.94 8.27 0.12
C PHE A 294 -9.03 8.94 -1.27
N THR A 295 -8.04 9.74 -1.65
CA THR A 295 -8.03 10.46 -2.95
C THR A 295 -8.20 9.52 -4.15
N ARG A 296 -7.70 8.29 -4.04
CA ARG A 296 -7.78 7.28 -5.11
C ARG A 296 -8.91 6.27 -4.89
N ILE A 297 -9.29 6.01 -3.64
CA ILE A 297 -10.33 5.06 -3.28
C ILE A 297 -11.71 5.61 -3.67
N VAL A 298 -12.04 6.83 -3.25
CA VAL A 298 -13.38 7.41 -3.44
C VAL A 298 -13.82 7.44 -4.91
N PRO A 299 -13.04 7.98 -5.86
CA PRO A 299 -13.44 7.98 -7.26
C PRO A 299 -13.52 6.57 -7.85
N THR A 300 -12.67 5.63 -7.40
CA THR A 300 -12.70 4.24 -7.88
C THR A 300 -13.93 3.50 -7.38
N VAL A 301 -14.31 3.64 -6.11
CA VAL A 301 -15.52 3.06 -5.53
C VAL A 301 -16.78 3.60 -6.23
N LYS A 302 -16.80 4.89 -6.56
CA LYS A 302 -17.87 5.49 -7.37
C LYS A 302 -17.91 4.88 -8.77
N ASP A 303 -16.77 4.74 -9.44
CA ASP A 303 -16.67 4.25 -10.82
C ASP A 303 -17.07 2.78 -10.98
N ILE A 304 -16.81 1.93 -9.97
CA ILE A 304 -17.25 0.52 -9.99
C ILE A 304 -18.74 0.36 -9.63
N GLY A 305 -19.46 1.43 -9.34
CA GLY A 305 -20.89 1.44 -9.09
C GLY A 305 -21.31 1.20 -7.64
N LEU A 306 -20.41 1.26 -6.67
CA LEU A 306 -20.73 1.25 -5.23
C LEU A 306 -20.89 2.69 -4.73
N TRP A 307 -22.03 3.30 -5.02
CA TRP A 307 -22.26 4.72 -4.75
C TRP A 307 -23.63 5.01 -4.11
N GLY A 308 -24.09 4.08 -3.27
CA GLY A 308 -25.35 4.22 -2.54
C GLY A 308 -25.29 5.23 -1.41
N PRO A 309 -26.44 5.49 -0.76
CA PRO A 309 -26.53 6.43 0.34
C PRO A 309 -25.61 6.12 1.53
N ARG A 310 -25.36 4.84 1.80
CA ARG A 310 -24.48 4.35 2.88
C ARG A 310 -23.04 4.82 2.66
N VAL A 311 -22.48 4.55 1.49
CA VAL A 311 -21.10 4.93 1.13
C VAL A 311 -20.94 6.44 1.11
N ARG A 312 -21.87 7.16 0.47
CA ARG A 312 -21.81 8.63 0.40
C ARG A 312 -21.84 9.28 1.78
N ARG A 313 -22.71 8.82 2.69
CA ARG A 313 -22.78 9.32 4.06
C ARG A 313 -21.49 9.05 4.82
N ALA A 314 -20.91 7.85 4.72
CA ALA A 314 -19.65 7.52 5.35
C ALA A 314 -18.49 8.40 4.83
N TYR A 315 -18.44 8.67 3.53
CA TYR A 315 -17.42 9.55 2.95
C TYR A 315 -17.62 11.02 3.34
N GLU A 316 -18.87 11.46 3.53
CA GLU A 316 -19.19 12.78 4.08
C GLU A 316 -18.72 12.89 5.54
N ASP A 317 -19.05 11.91 6.38
CA ASP A 317 -18.61 11.85 7.79
C ASP A 317 -17.10 11.83 7.95
N MET A 318 -16.39 11.18 7.01
CA MET A 318 -14.93 11.17 6.97
C MET A 318 -14.31 12.42 6.34
N GLY A 319 -15.11 13.32 5.78
CA GLY A 319 -14.66 14.53 5.10
C GLY A 319 -13.88 14.26 3.81
N VAL A 320 -14.21 13.16 3.08
CA VAL A 320 -13.51 12.73 1.86
C VAL A 320 -14.40 12.68 0.61
N LEU A 321 -15.67 13.02 0.75
CA LEU A 321 -16.64 13.00 -0.36
C LEU A 321 -16.22 13.90 -1.52
N GLU A 322 -15.46 14.96 -1.26
CA GLU A 322 -14.92 15.88 -2.26
C GLU A 322 -14.03 15.20 -3.31
N TYR A 323 -13.46 14.04 -2.99
CA TYR A 323 -12.63 13.26 -3.92
C TYR A 323 -13.43 12.46 -4.96
N ALA A 324 -14.75 12.48 -4.89
CA ALA A 324 -15.63 11.74 -5.80
C ALA A 324 -15.45 12.09 -7.30
N ASP A 325 -14.98 13.29 -7.59
CA ASP A 325 -14.82 13.80 -8.95
C ASP A 325 -13.34 14.03 -9.33
N VAL A 326 -12.41 13.43 -8.57
CA VAL A 326 -10.99 13.46 -8.87
C VAL A 326 -10.70 12.66 -10.14
N ASP A 327 -9.96 13.26 -11.06
CA ASP A 327 -9.52 12.61 -12.30
C ASP A 327 -8.40 11.58 -12.02
N SER A 328 -8.80 10.33 -11.89
CA SER A 328 -7.89 9.21 -11.66
C SER A 328 -6.91 8.98 -12.83
N ALA A 329 -7.26 9.35 -14.06
CA ALA A 329 -6.40 9.20 -15.21
C ALA A 329 -5.24 10.20 -15.19
N SER A 330 -5.51 11.45 -14.84
CA SER A 330 -4.50 12.49 -14.66
C SER A 330 -3.52 12.15 -13.51
N ILE A 331 -4.02 11.57 -12.41
CA ILE A 331 -3.16 11.12 -11.32
C ILE A 331 -2.22 10.01 -11.79
N LEU A 332 -2.72 9.02 -12.52
CA LEU A 332 -1.93 7.91 -13.06
C LEU A 332 -0.84 8.38 -14.03
N GLU A 333 -1.18 9.32 -14.91
CA GLU A 333 -0.22 9.92 -15.83
C GLU A 333 0.92 10.62 -15.09
N ASN A 334 0.59 11.39 -14.07
CA ASN A 334 1.59 12.03 -13.21
C ASN A 334 2.50 11.01 -12.49
N ASP A 335 1.96 9.92 -11.97
CA ASP A 335 2.77 8.89 -11.31
C ASP A 335 3.75 8.22 -12.26
N ASN A 336 3.33 7.90 -13.48
CA ASN A 336 4.22 7.35 -14.51
C ASN A 336 5.33 8.34 -14.87
N ARG A 337 5.00 9.62 -15.08
CA ARG A 337 5.99 10.67 -15.39
C ARG A 337 7.04 10.81 -14.29
N VAL A 338 6.63 10.79 -13.02
CA VAL A 338 7.57 10.89 -11.91
C VAL A 338 8.50 9.67 -11.84
N ALA A 339 8.00 8.45 -12.07
CA ALA A 339 8.84 7.25 -12.11
C ALA A 339 9.89 7.34 -13.24
N GLU A 340 9.50 7.81 -14.43
CA GLU A 340 10.40 8.02 -15.56
C GLU A 340 11.48 9.10 -15.25
N GLU A 341 11.13 10.14 -14.49
CA GLU A 341 12.12 11.14 -14.03
C GLU A 341 13.18 10.54 -13.09
N PHE A 342 12.81 9.58 -12.24
CA PHE A 342 13.78 8.85 -11.41
C PHE A 342 14.72 8.00 -12.28
N ASP A 343 14.20 7.28 -13.26
CA ASP A 343 15.02 6.50 -14.20
C ASP A 343 16.01 7.38 -14.97
N ALA A 344 15.57 8.54 -15.46
CA ALA A 344 16.39 9.48 -16.16
C ALA A 344 17.54 10.06 -15.28
N LYS A 345 17.24 10.40 -14.03
CA LYS A 345 18.25 10.87 -13.08
C LYS A 345 19.29 9.79 -12.77
N GLN A 346 18.86 8.55 -12.55
CA GLN A 346 19.79 7.44 -12.29
C GLN A 346 20.65 7.13 -13.53
N PHE A 347 20.08 7.18 -14.72
CA PHE A 347 20.84 7.01 -15.96
C PHE A 347 21.99 8.04 -16.07
N VAL A 348 21.69 9.30 -15.83
CA VAL A 348 22.71 10.39 -15.85
C VAL A 348 23.78 10.15 -14.78
N GLN A 349 23.41 9.77 -13.57
CA GLN A 349 24.36 9.50 -12.49
C GLN A 349 25.30 8.33 -12.82
N ARG A 350 24.76 7.25 -13.41
CA ARG A 350 25.57 6.10 -13.87
C ARG A 350 26.57 6.48 -14.97
N GLN A 351 26.18 7.35 -15.90
CA GLN A 351 27.07 7.85 -16.95
C GLN A 351 28.19 8.73 -16.40
N LEU A 352 27.89 9.60 -15.43
CA LEU A 352 28.88 10.48 -14.79
C LEU A 352 29.83 9.73 -13.83
N GLY A 353 29.39 8.61 -13.24
CA GLY A 353 30.20 7.78 -12.33
C GLY A 353 31.12 6.79 -13.03
N GLN A 354 31.01 6.65 -14.36
CA GLN A 354 31.89 5.80 -15.19
C GLN A 354 33.00 6.59 -15.89
N GLY A 355 33.13 7.88 -15.67
CA GLY A 355 34.21 8.77 -16.09
C GLY A 355 35.06 9.19 -14.89
#